data_e264a65b196970e0d37f49217d864b6c
#
_entry.id   e264a65b196970e0d37f49217d864b6c
#
_cell.length_a   1.000
_cell.length_b   1.000
_cell.length_c   1.000
_cell.angle_alpha   90.00
_cell.angle_beta   90.00
_cell.angle_gamma   90.00
#
_symmetry.space_group_name_H-M   'P 1'
#
loop_
_entity.id
_entity.type
_entity.pdbx_description
1 polymer ?
#
loop_
_entity_poly.entity_id
_entity_poly.type
_entity_poly.pdbx_seq_one_letter_code
_entity_poly.pdbx_strand_id
1 'polypeptide(L)'
;MPEGLNIRRNTAILAAVLAIYVAVLSLAAAVLSLTFVLVTGFRSLLGLGPAIYLAAAALSALPVGRAMDRFGRVPVIATGFVLGSLGCVVTAAGTHWDSAVAVIAGFLLLGVSGSVTLLIRTAAGDMYPPERRARGISLVLFGSVFGAILGPALFGPLFSDKDVAASTLTVPWLAAAGMSLVACAVVLTVRPDPKLIAERISVGRDEVAPATAAPLSEIVRRPGVLPAMLAAIASFGVMVSVMNLTGYVVVDHHHHAQGSVFPIIGAHVLGMYALVLVIGRLIDRIGRGPALGGGLAVMAVSCIALTWVESVPLIAVLLFGLGLGWNLSFVSATAQLADATSPAERGKLLGLNDLVAGLTGASLALLGGIALDVLGVTALAIGATLLALAPAIFLARLRPAPQAAG
;
A
#
# COMPACT_ATOMS: atom_id res chain seq x y z
N MET A 1 12.14 -16.38 -25.17
CA MET A 1 12.03 -16.71 -23.73
C MET A 1 12.55 -18.12 -23.56
N PRO A 2 13.40 -18.41 -22.59
CA PRO A 2 13.85 -19.77 -22.35
C PRO A 2 12.64 -20.66 -22.06
N GLU A 3 12.56 -21.79 -22.74
CA GLU A 3 11.52 -22.80 -22.52
C GLU A 3 11.65 -23.38 -21.11
N GLY A 4 10.54 -23.63 -20.44
CA GLY A 4 10.49 -24.26 -19.09
C GLY A 4 10.38 -23.34 -17.89
N LEU A 5 10.41 -22.00 -18.03
CA LEU A 5 10.37 -21.08 -16.87
C LEU A 5 8.97 -20.73 -16.34
N ASN A 6 7.90 -21.21 -16.98
CA ASN A 6 6.49 -21.01 -16.53
C ASN A 6 6.12 -19.58 -16.08
N ILE A 7 6.77 -18.54 -16.66
CA ILE A 7 6.64 -17.14 -16.22
C ILE A 7 5.17 -16.70 -16.20
N ARG A 8 4.39 -17.03 -17.24
CA ARG A 8 2.97 -16.65 -17.31
C ARG A 8 2.16 -17.25 -16.16
N ARG A 9 2.37 -18.55 -15.87
CA ARG A 9 1.70 -19.25 -14.75
C ARG A 9 2.09 -18.61 -13.41
N ASN A 10 3.37 -18.40 -13.16
CA ASN A 10 3.86 -17.79 -11.92
C ASN A 10 3.34 -16.35 -11.74
N THR A 11 3.26 -15.57 -12.83
CA THR A 11 2.65 -14.23 -12.80
C THR A 11 1.18 -14.28 -12.41
N ALA A 12 0.40 -15.21 -12.98
CA ALA A 12 -1.00 -15.39 -12.63
C ALA A 12 -1.18 -15.83 -11.18
N ILE A 13 -0.32 -16.74 -10.67
CA ILE A 13 -0.34 -17.17 -9.28
C ILE A 13 -0.03 -15.99 -8.33
N LEU A 14 1.01 -15.20 -8.61
CA LEU A 14 1.34 -14.03 -7.79
C LEU A 14 0.25 -12.96 -7.84
N ALA A 15 -0.44 -12.79 -8.97
CA ALA A 15 -1.60 -11.91 -9.09
C ALA A 15 -2.78 -12.40 -8.23
N ALA A 16 -3.06 -13.72 -8.22
CA ALA A 16 -4.07 -14.32 -7.36
C ALA A 16 -3.72 -14.19 -5.87
N VAL A 17 -2.46 -14.42 -5.50
CA VAL A 17 -1.96 -14.20 -4.13
C VAL A 17 -2.17 -12.75 -3.70
N LEU A 18 -1.86 -11.79 -4.57
CA LEU A 18 -2.07 -10.38 -4.28
C LEU A 18 -3.56 -10.02 -4.18
N ALA A 19 -4.43 -10.64 -4.99
CA ALA A 19 -5.87 -10.46 -4.86
C ALA A 19 -6.39 -10.91 -3.49
N ILE A 20 -5.95 -12.08 -3.01
CA ILE A 20 -6.33 -12.59 -1.68
C ILE A 20 -5.82 -11.65 -0.58
N TYR A 21 -4.57 -11.20 -0.68
CA TYR A 21 -4.01 -10.25 0.28
C TYR A 21 -4.79 -8.93 0.32
N VAL A 22 -5.11 -8.35 -0.83
CA VAL A 22 -5.87 -7.09 -0.90
C VAL A 22 -7.27 -7.24 -0.31
N ALA A 23 -7.90 -8.42 -0.41
CA ALA A 23 -9.14 -8.69 0.28
C ALA A 23 -8.96 -8.67 1.82
N VAL A 24 -7.89 -9.28 2.34
CA VAL A 24 -7.53 -9.20 3.78
C VAL A 24 -7.20 -7.76 4.19
N LEU A 25 -6.47 -7.02 3.35
CA LEU A 25 -6.15 -5.61 3.58
C LEU A 25 -7.41 -4.74 3.62
N SER A 26 -8.44 -5.06 2.83
CA SER A 26 -9.73 -4.36 2.87
C SER A 26 -10.43 -4.51 4.22
N LEU A 27 -10.36 -5.69 4.85
CA LEU A 27 -10.83 -5.87 6.22
C LEU A 27 -10.00 -5.01 7.18
N ALA A 28 -8.67 -5.13 7.12
CA ALA A 28 -7.78 -4.36 8.00
C ALA A 28 -8.06 -2.86 7.90
N ALA A 29 -8.16 -2.31 6.69
CA ALA A 29 -8.48 -0.90 6.46
C ALA A 29 -9.85 -0.49 7.04
N ALA A 30 -10.82 -1.40 6.99
CA ALA A 30 -12.18 -1.14 7.49
C ALA A 30 -12.27 -1.16 9.03
N VAL A 31 -11.48 -2.01 9.70
CA VAL A 31 -11.72 -2.30 11.13
C VAL A 31 -10.51 -2.12 12.04
N LEU A 32 -9.33 -1.77 11.54
CA LEU A 32 -8.10 -1.71 12.35
C LEU A 32 -8.20 -0.64 13.46
N SER A 33 -8.62 0.58 13.10
CA SER A 33 -8.89 1.66 14.05
C SER A 33 -10.01 1.29 15.02
N LEU A 34 -11.10 0.74 14.48
CA LEU A 34 -12.26 0.32 15.25
C LEU A 34 -11.90 -0.79 16.25
N THR A 35 -11.16 -1.83 15.81
CA THR A 35 -10.67 -2.91 16.69
C THR A 35 -9.88 -2.34 17.87
N PHE A 36 -8.98 -1.39 17.60
CA PHE A 36 -8.18 -0.77 18.63
C PHE A 36 -9.05 -0.04 19.66
N VAL A 37 -9.96 0.81 19.21
CA VAL A 37 -10.84 1.63 20.07
C VAL A 37 -11.78 0.74 20.89
N LEU A 38 -12.39 -0.27 20.29
CA LEU A 38 -13.34 -1.15 20.99
C LEU A 38 -12.69 -1.97 22.11
N VAL A 39 -11.43 -2.42 21.92
CA VAL A 39 -10.73 -3.23 22.92
C VAL A 39 -10.05 -2.37 23.98
N THR A 40 -9.56 -1.16 23.62
CA THR A 40 -8.81 -0.32 24.58
C THR A 40 -9.65 0.75 25.25
N GLY A 41 -10.78 1.14 24.66
CA GLY A 41 -11.62 2.27 25.10
C GLY A 41 -11.03 3.66 24.77
N PHE A 42 -9.79 3.73 24.22
CA PHE A 42 -9.11 5.01 23.95
C PHE A 42 -9.48 5.57 22.58
N ARG A 43 -10.57 6.33 22.49
CA ARG A 43 -11.02 6.99 21.23
C ARG A 43 -9.99 8.01 20.73
N SER A 44 -9.35 8.77 21.61
CA SER A 44 -8.30 9.74 21.27
C SER A 44 -7.08 9.14 20.54
N LEU A 45 -6.90 7.82 20.62
CA LEU A 45 -5.80 7.10 19.98
C LEU A 45 -6.27 6.19 18.84
N LEU A 46 -7.41 6.47 18.21
CA LEU A 46 -7.98 5.63 17.14
C LEU A 46 -7.02 5.40 15.96
N GLY A 47 -6.11 6.33 15.70
CA GLY A 47 -5.07 6.20 14.69
C GLY A 47 -3.88 5.31 15.10
N LEU A 48 -3.79 4.90 16.39
CA LEU A 48 -2.66 4.11 16.88
C LEU A 48 -2.64 2.69 16.29
N GLY A 49 -3.81 2.09 16.07
CA GLY A 49 -3.91 0.78 15.42
C GLY A 49 -3.25 0.78 14.03
N PRO A 50 -3.71 1.61 13.10
CA PRO A 50 -3.06 1.79 11.80
C PRO A 50 -1.59 2.19 11.90
N ALA A 51 -1.22 3.06 12.86
CA ALA A 51 0.16 3.50 13.05
C ALA A 51 1.09 2.34 13.42
N ILE A 52 0.68 1.45 14.32
CA ILE A 52 1.42 0.25 14.72
C ILE A 52 1.64 -0.67 13.50
N TYR A 53 0.57 -0.95 12.75
CA TYR A 53 0.63 -1.75 11.53
C TYR A 53 1.62 -1.16 10.50
N LEU A 54 1.50 0.13 10.19
CA LEU A 54 2.33 0.81 9.20
C LEU A 54 3.80 0.93 9.64
N ALA A 55 4.05 1.22 10.91
CA ALA A 55 5.39 1.29 11.46
C ALA A 55 6.07 -0.09 11.41
N ALA A 56 5.37 -1.15 11.80
CA ALA A 56 5.88 -2.51 11.72
C ALA A 56 6.17 -2.91 10.26
N ALA A 57 5.31 -2.54 9.31
CA ALA A 57 5.54 -2.77 7.89
C ALA A 57 6.78 -2.03 7.38
N ALA A 58 6.93 -0.75 7.70
CA ALA A 58 8.06 0.07 7.29
C ALA A 58 9.39 -0.44 7.85
N LEU A 59 9.45 -0.72 9.15
CA LEU A 59 10.66 -1.17 9.83
C LEU A 59 11.10 -2.58 9.41
N SER A 60 10.15 -3.46 9.07
CA SER A 60 10.44 -4.82 8.61
C SER A 60 10.82 -4.92 7.13
N ALA A 61 10.59 -3.89 6.32
CA ALA A 61 10.81 -3.94 4.87
C ALA A 61 12.27 -4.28 4.50
N LEU A 62 13.26 -3.67 5.17
CA LEU A 62 14.68 -3.95 4.93
C LEU A 62 15.10 -5.38 5.36
N PRO A 63 14.79 -5.85 6.58
CA PRO A 63 15.06 -7.23 6.97
C PRO A 63 14.40 -8.25 6.04
N VAL A 64 13.15 -8.02 5.67
CA VAL A 64 12.42 -8.91 4.76
C VAL A 64 13.04 -8.92 3.37
N GLY A 65 13.45 -7.77 2.83
CA GLY A 65 14.17 -7.69 1.55
C GLY A 65 15.45 -8.52 1.56
N ARG A 66 16.26 -8.40 2.62
CA ARG A 66 17.49 -9.22 2.79
C ARG A 66 17.18 -10.71 2.92
N ALA A 67 16.11 -11.07 3.61
CA ALA A 67 15.67 -12.45 3.70
C ALA A 67 15.26 -13.00 2.32
N MET A 68 14.56 -12.22 1.50
CA MET A 68 14.23 -12.60 0.12
C MET A 68 15.46 -12.81 -0.75
N ASP A 69 16.50 -11.99 -0.59
CA ASP A 69 17.75 -12.13 -1.33
C ASP A 69 18.53 -13.38 -0.89
N ARG A 70 18.47 -13.74 0.39
CA ARG A 70 19.17 -14.90 0.94
C ARG A 70 18.43 -16.22 0.66
N PHE A 71 17.13 -16.29 1.00
CA PHE A 71 16.36 -17.54 1.04
C PHE A 71 15.48 -17.78 -0.19
N GLY A 72 15.37 -16.78 -1.09
CA GLY A 72 14.45 -16.81 -2.23
C GLY A 72 13.14 -16.06 -1.96
N ARG A 73 12.37 -15.85 -3.01
CA ARG A 73 11.16 -15.02 -2.95
C ARG A 73 9.98 -15.80 -2.35
N VAL A 74 9.75 -17.03 -2.83
CA VAL A 74 8.61 -17.86 -2.44
C VAL A 74 8.62 -18.21 -0.95
N PRO A 75 9.72 -18.70 -0.34
CA PRO A 75 9.74 -19.05 1.08
C PRO A 75 9.44 -17.86 1.98
N VAL A 76 9.99 -16.67 1.65
CA VAL A 76 9.80 -15.47 2.48
C VAL A 76 8.36 -14.95 2.35
N ILE A 77 7.78 -14.97 1.14
CA ILE A 77 6.37 -14.58 0.94
C ILE A 77 5.44 -15.54 1.70
N ALA A 78 5.69 -16.85 1.63
CA ALA A 78 4.92 -17.84 2.37
C ALA A 78 5.00 -17.61 3.89
N THR A 79 6.20 -17.38 4.43
CA THR A 79 6.40 -17.03 5.86
C THR A 79 5.63 -15.75 6.22
N GLY A 80 5.64 -14.74 5.35
CA GLY A 80 4.86 -13.52 5.55
C GLY A 80 3.36 -13.79 5.69
N PHE A 81 2.79 -14.68 4.89
CA PHE A 81 1.39 -15.07 5.01
C PHE A 81 1.09 -15.90 6.27
N VAL A 82 2.03 -16.74 6.70
CA VAL A 82 1.91 -17.45 8.00
C VAL A 82 1.89 -16.44 9.15
N LEU A 83 2.79 -15.45 9.13
CA LEU A 83 2.82 -14.37 10.13
C LEU A 83 1.54 -13.52 10.08
N GLY A 84 1.02 -13.24 8.88
CA GLY A 84 -0.26 -12.55 8.69
C GLY A 84 -1.44 -13.33 9.27
N SER A 85 -1.50 -14.64 9.03
CA SER A 85 -2.50 -15.51 9.62
C SER A 85 -2.40 -15.53 11.15
N LEU A 86 -1.20 -15.69 11.70
CA LEU A 86 -0.97 -15.63 13.14
C LEU A 86 -1.38 -14.27 13.71
N GLY A 87 -1.05 -13.17 13.03
CA GLY A 87 -1.46 -11.83 13.41
C GLY A 87 -2.98 -11.68 13.47
N CYS A 88 -3.70 -12.21 12.49
CA CYS A 88 -5.17 -12.23 12.49
C CYS A 88 -5.73 -13.07 13.65
N VAL A 89 -5.16 -14.26 13.92
CA VAL A 89 -5.59 -15.12 15.04
C VAL A 89 -5.37 -14.45 16.39
N VAL A 90 -4.19 -13.83 16.58
CA VAL A 90 -3.85 -13.12 17.82
C VAL A 90 -4.75 -11.90 18.00
N THR A 91 -5.07 -11.16 16.91
CA THR A 91 -6.04 -10.07 16.95
C THR A 91 -7.45 -10.57 17.29
N ALA A 92 -7.88 -11.69 16.69
CA ALA A 92 -9.16 -12.31 17.00
C ALA A 92 -9.25 -12.73 18.47
N ALA A 93 -8.18 -13.30 19.02
CA ALA A 93 -8.09 -13.62 20.45
C ALA A 93 -8.17 -12.35 21.31
N GLY A 94 -7.48 -11.28 20.89
CA GLY A 94 -7.55 -9.98 21.55
C GLY A 94 -8.95 -9.37 21.56
N THR A 95 -9.71 -9.50 20.48
CA THR A 95 -11.12 -9.04 20.42
C THR A 95 -12.08 -9.91 21.23
N HIS A 96 -11.77 -11.21 21.37
CA HIS A 96 -12.60 -12.14 22.13
C HIS A 96 -12.43 -11.99 23.65
N TRP A 97 -11.19 -11.71 24.09
CA TRP A 97 -10.84 -11.60 25.52
C TRP A 97 -10.58 -10.16 25.99
N ASP A 98 -10.94 -9.16 25.18
CA ASP A 98 -10.71 -7.73 25.43
C ASP A 98 -9.24 -7.40 25.82
N SER A 99 -8.28 -8.05 25.14
CA SER A 99 -6.86 -7.90 25.42
C SER A 99 -6.18 -6.93 24.47
N ALA A 100 -5.89 -5.71 24.94
CA ALA A 100 -5.15 -4.69 24.19
C ALA A 100 -3.75 -5.20 23.76
N VAL A 101 -3.07 -5.94 24.63
CA VAL A 101 -1.74 -6.49 24.35
C VAL A 101 -1.79 -7.46 23.18
N ALA A 102 -2.80 -8.35 23.13
CA ALA A 102 -2.98 -9.28 22.04
C ALA A 102 -3.30 -8.54 20.72
N VAL A 103 -4.18 -7.52 20.76
CA VAL A 103 -4.48 -6.70 19.57
C VAL A 103 -3.22 -6.01 19.03
N ILE A 104 -2.42 -5.39 19.89
CA ILE A 104 -1.16 -4.73 19.50
C ILE A 104 -0.17 -5.74 18.90
N ALA A 105 0.00 -6.90 19.53
CA ALA A 105 0.88 -7.96 19.02
C ALA A 105 0.42 -8.47 17.66
N GLY A 106 -0.90 -8.65 17.49
CA GLY A 106 -1.51 -9.01 16.21
C GLY A 106 -1.23 -7.98 15.11
N PHE A 107 -1.38 -6.69 15.43
CA PHE A 107 -1.12 -5.60 14.47
C PHE A 107 0.36 -5.50 14.06
N LEU A 108 1.30 -5.77 14.98
CA LEU A 108 2.72 -5.86 14.67
C LEU A 108 2.99 -7.00 13.66
N LEU A 109 2.43 -8.19 13.90
CA LEU A 109 2.58 -9.34 13.00
C LEU A 109 1.95 -9.06 11.62
N LEU A 110 0.77 -8.44 11.59
CA LEU A 110 0.10 -8.01 10.36
C LEU A 110 0.94 -6.99 9.58
N GLY A 111 1.59 -6.05 10.28
CA GLY A 111 2.49 -5.08 9.66
C GLY A 111 3.69 -5.75 9.01
N VAL A 112 4.34 -6.71 9.68
CA VAL A 112 5.43 -7.51 9.08
C VAL A 112 4.95 -8.26 7.84
N SER A 113 3.77 -8.89 7.88
CA SER A 113 3.14 -9.52 6.73
C SER A 113 2.90 -8.53 5.59
N GLY A 114 2.46 -7.31 5.92
CA GLY A 114 2.23 -6.23 4.95
C GLY A 114 3.50 -5.86 4.18
N SER A 115 4.66 -5.79 4.84
CA SER A 115 5.94 -5.51 4.18
C SER A 115 6.34 -6.60 3.19
N VAL A 116 6.14 -7.87 3.56
CA VAL A 116 6.39 -9.02 2.66
C VAL A 116 5.56 -8.91 1.39
N THR A 117 4.30 -8.53 1.54
CA THR A 117 3.36 -8.45 0.42
C THR A 117 3.71 -7.32 -0.55
N LEU A 118 4.20 -6.19 -0.04
CA LEU A 118 4.71 -5.11 -0.88
C LEU A 118 5.86 -5.58 -1.78
N LEU A 119 6.66 -6.56 -1.33
CA LEU A 119 7.76 -7.11 -2.09
C LEU A 119 7.36 -8.18 -3.13
N ILE A 120 6.07 -8.59 -3.20
CA ILE A 120 5.56 -9.44 -4.30
C ILE A 120 5.78 -8.76 -5.66
N ARG A 121 5.70 -7.44 -5.73
CA ARG A 121 6.03 -6.66 -6.96
C ARG A 121 7.49 -6.87 -7.39
N THR A 122 8.42 -7.01 -6.45
CA THR A 122 9.83 -7.30 -6.74
C THR A 122 9.97 -8.70 -7.30
N ALA A 123 9.35 -9.70 -6.67
CA ALA A 123 9.31 -11.06 -7.18
C ALA A 123 8.70 -11.14 -8.59
N ALA A 124 7.66 -10.34 -8.87
CA ALA A 124 7.08 -10.21 -10.20
C ALA A 124 8.09 -9.65 -11.21
N GLY A 125 8.83 -8.59 -10.83
CA GLY A 125 9.84 -7.97 -11.67
C GLY A 125 11.02 -8.89 -11.99
N ASP A 126 11.42 -9.73 -11.03
CA ASP A 126 12.53 -10.68 -11.14
C ASP A 126 12.29 -11.75 -12.22
N MET A 127 11.02 -12.06 -12.53
CA MET A 127 10.68 -13.04 -13.57
C MET A 127 10.78 -12.51 -15.02
N TYR A 128 11.05 -11.21 -15.19
CA TYR A 128 11.06 -10.58 -16.50
C TYR A 128 12.41 -9.91 -16.80
N PRO A 129 12.84 -9.91 -18.08
CA PRO A 129 14.02 -9.14 -18.49
C PRO A 129 13.77 -7.64 -18.24
N PRO A 130 14.84 -6.83 -18.06
CA PRO A 130 14.74 -5.41 -17.68
C PRO A 130 13.74 -4.60 -18.50
N GLU A 131 13.67 -4.84 -19.80
CA GLU A 131 12.81 -4.11 -20.76
C GLU A 131 11.31 -4.43 -20.55
N ARG A 132 10.99 -5.51 -19.84
CA ARG A 132 9.61 -6.00 -19.61
C ARG A 132 9.25 -6.09 -18.13
N ARG A 133 10.12 -5.68 -17.20
CA ARG A 133 9.89 -5.72 -15.75
C ARG A 133 8.64 -4.95 -15.34
N ALA A 134 8.49 -3.73 -15.85
CA ALA A 134 7.32 -2.90 -15.57
C ALA A 134 6.01 -3.62 -15.95
N ARG A 135 5.98 -4.31 -17.09
CA ARG A 135 4.83 -5.10 -17.53
C ARG A 135 4.53 -6.26 -16.57
N GLY A 136 5.56 -6.98 -16.11
CA GLY A 136 5.41 -8.08 -15.14
C GLY A 136 4.83 -7.58 -13.82
N ILE A 137 5.37 -6.49 -13.30
CA ILE A 137 4.89 -5.83 -12.07
C ILE A 137 3.43 -5.38 -12.23
N SER A 138 3.09 -4.70 -13.33
CA SER A 138 1.73 -4.22 -13.59
C SER A 138 0.71 -5.35 -13.69
N LEU A 139 1.08 -6.49 -14.31
CA LEU A 139 0.19 -7.65 -14.41
C LEU A 139 -0.11 -8.26 -13.02
N VAL A 140 0.87 -8.31 -12.13
CA VAL A 140 0.66 -8.80 -10.76
C VAL A 140 -0.14 -7.78 -9.93
N LEU A 141 0.18 -6.49 -10.04
CA LEU A 141 -0.57 -5.43 -9.35
C LEU A 141 -2.04 -5.36 -9.81
N PHE A 142 -2.31 -5.68 -11.07
CA PHE A 142 -3.69 -5.77 -11.56
C PHE A 142 -4.52 -6.82 -10.81
N GLY A 143 -3.88 -7.84 -10.22
CA GLY A 143 -4.53 -8.78 -9.30
C GLY A 143 -5.26 -8.10 -8.13
N SER A 144 -4.76 -6.94 -7.67
CA SER A 144 -5.38 -6.14 -6.60
C SER A 144 -6.82 -5.71 -6.92
N VAL A 145 -7.16 -5.55 -8.21
CA VAL A 145 -8.53 -5.22 -8.66
C VAL A 145 -9.53 -6.30 -8.24
N PHE A 146 -9.14 -7.57 -8.37
CA PHE A 146 -9.98 -8.69 -7.94
C PHE A 146 -10.10 -8.73 -6.41
N GLY A 147 -9.04 -8.38 -5.69
CA GLY A 147 -9.07 -8.24 -4.22
C GLY A 147 -9.99 -7.14 -3.74
N ALA A 148 -10.02 -6.01 -4.47
CA ALA A 148 -10.93 -4.89 -4.19
C ALA A 148 -12.41 -5.26 -4.30
N ILE A 149 -12.74 -6.24 -5.14
CA ILE A 149 -14.09 -6.80 -5.27
C ILE A 149 -14.33 -7.90 -4.24
N LEU A 150 -13.35 -8.79 -4.07
CA LEU A 150 -13.43 -9.94 -3.18
C LEU A 150 -13.56 -9.52 -1.70
N GLY A 151 -12.84 -8.47 -1.27
CA GLY A 151 -12.89 -7.96 0.10
C GLY A 151 -14.32 -7.58 0.53
N PRO A 152 -14.97 -6.62 -0.15
CA PRO A 152 -16.36 -6.27 0.13
C PRO A 152 -17.32 -7.46 0.04
N ALA A 153 -17.16 -8.34 -0.95
CA ALA A 153 -18.04 -9.50 -1.15
C ALA A 153 -17.96 -10.51 0.00
N LEU A 154 -16.77 -10.71 0.57
CA LEU A 154 -16.56 -11.69 1.66
C LEU A 154 -16.83 -11.10 3.04
N PHE A 155 -16.36 -9.87 3.29
CA PHE A 155 -16.41 -9.28 4.63
C PHE A 155 -17.66 -8.41 4.85
N GLY A 156 -18.20 -7.76 3.81
CA GLY A 156 -19.42 -6.95 3.93
C GLY A 156 -20.57 -7.66 4.62
N PRO A 157 -20.96 -8.89 4.19
CA PRO A 157 -22.05 -9.63 4.82
C PRO A 157 -21.84 -9.98 6.29
N LEU A 158 -20.58 -10.04 6.76
CA LEU A 158 -20.29 -10.32 8.16
C LEU A 158 -20.68 -9.18 9.12
N PHE A 159 -20.94 -7.99 8.57
CA PHE A 159 -21.26 -6.76 9.31
C PHE A 159 -22.64 -6.19 9.02
N SER A 160 -23.47 -6.85 8.19
CA SER A 160 -24.72 -6.27 7.66
C SER A 160 -25.78 -5.96 8.72
N ASP A 161 -25.84 -6.72 9.83
CA ASP A 161 -26.97 -6.67 10.78
C ASP A 161 -26.53 -6.73 12.27
N LYS A 162 -25.29 -6.28 12.58
CA LYS A 162 -24.77 -6.45 13.95
C LYS A 162 -24.34 -5.12 14.55
N ASP A 163 -24.71 -4.92 15.81
CA ASP A 163 -24.04 -3.94 16.67
C ASP A 163 -22.55 -4.27 16.73
N VAL A 164 -21.70 -3.28 16.47
CA VAL A 164 -20.26 -3.49 16.39
C VAL A 164 -19.65 -3.45 17.79
N ALA A 165 -19.51 -4.63 18.38
CA ALA A 165 -18.74 -4.84 19.62
C ALA A 165 -17.39 -5.47 19.30
N ALA A 166 -16.43 -5.45 20.23
CA ALA A 166 -15.13 -6.09 20.06
C ALA A 166 -15.28 -7.57 19.67
N SER A 167 -16.15 -8.32 20.34
CA SER A 167 -16.41 -9.74 20.09
C SER A 167 -16.96 -10.04 18.69
N THR A 168 -17.69 -9.10 18.06
CA THR A 168 -18.21 -9.28 16.69
C THR A 168 -17.08 -9.27 15.65
N LEU A 169 -15.93 -8.68 15.96
CA LEU A 169 -14.77 -8.64 15.08
C LEU A 169 -13.95 -9.94 15.08
N THR A 170 -14.17 -10.84 16.04
CA THR A 170 -13.43 -12.11 16.16
C THR A 170 -13.58 -12.97 14.89
N VAL A 171 -14.79 -13.17 14.39
CA VAL A 171 -15.05 -13.99 13.19
C VAL A 171 -14.42 -13.39 11.93
N PRO A 172 -14.58 -12.11 11.61
CA PRO A 172 -13.87 -11.47 10.49
C PRO A 172 -12.36 -11.65 10.54
N TRP A 173 -11.72 -11.47 11.70
CA TRP A 173 -10.28 -11.68 11.84
C TRP A 173 -9.87 -13.15 11.63
N LEU A 174 -10.66 -14.12 12.11
CA LEU A 174 -10.42 -15.54 11.85
C LEU A 174 -10.62 -15.90 10.37
N ALA A 175 -11.61 -15.30 9.70
CA ALA A 175 -11.78 -15.46 8.25
C ALA A 175 -10.58 -14.94 7.48
N ALA A 176 -10.04 -13.77 7.86
CA ALA A 176 -8.82 -13.22 7.29
C ALA A 176 -7.59 -14.10 7.55
N ALA A 177 -7.52 -14.75 8.72
CA ALA A 177 -6.47 -15.73 9.02
C ALA A 177 -6.53 -16.92 8.05
N GLY A 178 -7.70 -17.48 7.83
CA GLY A 178 -7.93 -18.56 6.85
C GLY A 178 -7.52 -18.13 5.43
N MET A 179 -7.93 -16.95 5.00
CA MET A 179 -7.54 -16.40 3.69
C MET A 179 -6.02 -16.24 3.56
N SER A 180 -5.33 -15.79 4.60
CA SER A 180 -3.87 -15.69 4.61
C SER A 180 -3.20 -17.06 4.45
N LEU A 181 -3.75 -18.12 5.06
CA LEU A 181 -3.26 -19.50 4.84
C LEU A 181 -3.53 -19.97 3.41
N VAL A 182 -4.68 -19.63 2.82
CA VAL A 182 -4.94 -19.93 1.40
C VAL A 182 -3.90 -19.22 0.50
N ALA A 183 -3.60 -17.94 0.76
CA ALA A 183 -2.56 -17.21 0.04
C ALA A 183 -1.18 -17.87 0.21
N CYS A 184 -0.85 -18.35 1.41
CA CYS A 184 0.36 -19.14 1.69
C CYS A 184 0.39 -20.41 0.84
N ALA A 185 -0.68 -21.20 0.83
CA ALA A 185 -0.75 -22.43 0.04
C ALA A 185 -0.62 -22.16 -1.46
N VAL A 186 -1.26 -21.09 -1.97
CA VAL A 186 -1.20 -20.69 -3.37
C VAL A 186 0.22 -20.23 -3.75
N VAL A 187 0.90 -19.42 -2.95
CA VAL A 187 2.26 -18.94 -3.28
C VAL A 187 3.27 -20.08 -3.31
N LEU A 188 3.12 -21.12 -2.51
CA LEU A 188 4.00 -22.29 -2.51
C LEU A 188 3.93 -23.10 -3.82
N THR A 189 2.93 -22.84 -4.67
CA THR A 189 2.82 -23.46 -6.02
C THR A 189 3.64 -22.72 -7.08
N VAL A 190 4.23 -21.55 -6.78
CA VAL A 190 5.10 -20.80 -7.68
C VAL A 190 6.42 -21.57 -7.85
N ARG A 191 6.67 -22.07 -9.03
CA ARG A 191 7.89 -22.84 -9.37
C ARG A 191 8.30 -22.57 -10.83
N PRO A 192 9.62 -22.35 -11.09
CA PRO A 192 10.69 -22.15 -10.12
C PRO A 192 10.55 -20.84 -9.35
N ASP A 193 11.34 -20.66 -8.27
CA ASP A 193 11.38 -19.41 -7.50
C ASP A 193 11.77 -18.24 -8.41
N PRO A 194 11.12 -17.05 -8.28
CA PRO A 194 11.44 -15.86 -9.08
C PRO A 194 12.91 -15.45 -9.02
N LYS A 195 13.60 -15.67 -7.90
CA LYS A 195 15.05 -15.44 -7.77
C LYS A 195 15.84 -16.31 -8.76
N LEU A 196 15.52 -17.60 -8.86
CA LEU A 196 16.20 -18.52 -9.79
C LEU A 196 15.88 -18.15 -11.26
N ILE A 197 14.72 -17.60 -11.53
CA ILE A 197 14.38 -17.10 -12.86
C ILE A 197 15.25 -15.88 -13.19
N ALA A 198 15.40 -14.93 -12.23
CA ALA A 198 16.26 -13.75 -12.38
C ALA A 198 17.70 -14.14 -12.67
N GLU A 199 18.25 -15.08 -11.91
CA GLU A 199 19.61 -15.60 -12.09
C GLU A 199 19.81 -16.20 -13.50
N ARG A 200 18.83 -16.96 -14.02
CA ARG A 200 18.89 -17.52 -15.38
C ARG A 200 18.76 -16.47 -16.49
N ILE A 201 18.02 -15.39 -16.25
CA ILE A 201 17.89 -14.28 -17.20
C ILE A 201 19.17 -13.45 -17.26
N SER A 202 19.91 -13.34 -16.14
CA SER A 202 21.18 -12.61 -16.07
C SER A 202 22.37 -13.37 -16.65
N VAL A 203 22.33 -14.70 -16.67
CA VAL A 203 23.36 -15.53 -17.32
C VAL A 203 23.43 -15.24 -18.81
N GLY A 204 24.58 -14.70 -19.28
CA GLY A 204 24.81 -14.32 -20.68
C GLY A 204 24.68 -12.83 -20.99
N ARG A 205 24.46 -12.00 -19.98
CA ARG A 205 24.70 -10.56 -20.08
C ARG A 205 26.04 -10.26 -19.40
N ASP A 206 26.98 -9.69 -20.13
CA ASP A 206 28.19 -9.10 -19.55
C ASP A 206 27.72 -8.04 -18.55
N GLU A 207 27.76 -8.39 -17.27
CA GLU A 207 27.58 -7.41 -16.22
C GLU A 207 28.75 -6.44 -16.31
N VAL A 208 28.50 -5.27 -16.88
CA VAL A 208 29.36 -4.10 -16.64
C VAL A 208 29.49 -4.01 -15.12
N ALA A 209 30.72 -4.16 -14.62
CA ALA A 209 31.02 -4.15 -13.20
C ALA A 209 30.21 -3.04 -12.51
N PRO A 210 29.52 -3.33 -11.39
CA PRO A 210 28.64 -2.36 -10.77
C PRO A 210 29.45 -1.10 -10.46
N ALA A 211 29.12 0.01 -11.10
CA ALA A 211 29.67 1.30 -10.74
C ALA A 211 29.45 1.46 -9.24
N THR A 212 30.49 1.87 -8.51
CA THR A 212 30.41 2.08 -7.06
C THR A 212 29.26 3.01 -6.77
N ALA A 213 28.24 2.51 -6.05
CA ALA A 213 27.05 3.27 -5.75
C ALA A 213 27.40 4.52 -4.92
N ALA A 214 26.99 5.68 -5.37
CA ALA A 214 27.21 6.94 -4.66
C ALA A 214 26.58 6.93 -3.25
N PRO A 215 27.07 7.75 -2.31
CA PRO A 215 26.44 7.94 -1.02
C PRO A 215 25.00 8.44 -1.16
N LEU A 216 24.08 8.00 -0.30
CA LEU A 216 22.67 8.44 -0.32
C LEU A 216 22.52 9.97 -0.26
N SER A 217 23.39 10.65 0.50
CA SER A 217 23.39 12.11 0.61
C SER A 217 23.68 12.83 -0.72
N GLU A 218 24.45 12.23 -1.60
CA GLU A 218 24.72 12.74 -2.94
C GLU A 218 23.54 12.46 -3.88
N ILE A 219 23.01 11.22 -3.83
CA ILE A 219 21.87 10.82 -4.67
C ILE A 219 20.64 11.70 -4.40
N VAL A 220 20.33 11.95 -3.13
CA VAL A 220 19.17 12.79 -2.73
C VAL A 220 19.31 14.24 -3.21
N ARG A 221 20.52 14.73 -3.37
CA ARG A 221 20.78 16.10 -3.86
C ARG A 221 20.70 16.25 -5.39
N ARG A 222 20.59 15.15 -6.13
CA ARG A 222 20.44 15.21 -7.59
C ARG A 222 19.14 15.92 -7.98
N PRO A 223 19.16 16.69 -9.09
CA PRO A 223 17.98 17.40 -9.57
C PRO A 223 16.77 16.46 -9.73
N GLY A 224 15.62 16.87 -9.19
CA GLY A 224 14.37 16.11 -9.28
C GLY A 224 14.18 14.98 -8.25
N VAL A 225 15.21 14.55 -7.51
CA VAL A 225 15.09 13.46 -6.51
C VAL A 225 14.28 13.90 -5.31
N LEU A 226 14.69 15.00 -4.66
CA LEU A 226 13.98 15.49 -3.47
C LEU A 226 12.51 15.84 -3.73
N PRO A 227 12.15 16.56 -4.81
CA PRO A 227 10.76 16.80 -5.16
C PRO A 227 9.95 15.54 -5.39
N ALA A 228 10.51 14.51 -6.05
CA ALA A 228 9.84 13.24 -6.27
C ALA A 228 9.64 12.46 -4.95
N MET A 229 10.65 12.45 -4.06
CA MET A 229 10.52 11.86 -2.73
C MET A 229 9.42 12.54 -1.91
N LEU A 230 9.42 13.89 -1.85
CA LEU A 230 8.40 14.63 -1.12
C LEU A 230 6.98 14.33 -1.64
N ALA A 231 6.81 14.25 -2.97
CA ALA A 231 5.54 13.89 -3.57
C ALA A 231 5.13 12.44 -3.25
N ALA A 232 6.05 11.48 -3.32
CA ALA A 232 5.80 10.08 -2.96
C ALA A 232 5.40 9.93 -1.48
N ILE A 233 6.15 10.58 -0.58
CA ILE A 233 5.91 10.55 0.87
C ILE A 233 4.56 11.18 1.20
N ALA A 234 4.26 12.35 0.63
CA ALA A 234 2.98 13.03 0.87
C ALA A 234 1.79 12.22 0.30
N SER A 235 1.90 11.74 -0.94
CA SER A 235 0.82 10.95 -1.55
C SER A 235 0.57 9.66 -0.79
N PHE A 236 1.62 8.93 -0.38
CA PHE A 236 1.47 7.72 0.41
C PHE A 236 0.89 8.03 1.80
N GLY A 237 1.44 9.02 2.51
CA GLY A 237 1.00 9.37 3.85
C GLY A 237 -0.45 9.83 3.91
N VAL A 238 -0.86 10.71 3.00
CA VAL A 238 -2.26 11.17 2.89
C VAL A 238 -3.19 9.99 2.55
N MET A 239 -2.83 9.19 1.56
CA MET A 239 -3.64 8.04 1.14
C MET A 239 -3.88 7.06 2.29
N VAL A 240 -2.82 6.62 2.98
CA VAL A 240 -2.94 5.62 4.05
C VAL A 240 -3.68 6.18 5.26
N SER A 241 -3.43 7.44 5.62
CA SER A 241 -4.09 8.08 6.76
C SER A 241 -5.60 8.19 6.52
N VAL A 242 -6.02 8.75 5.39
CA VAL A 242 -7.44 8.92 5.05
C VAL A 242 -8.13 7.55 4.93
N MET A 243 -7.54 6.60 4.19
CA MET A 243 -8.11 5.27 4.01
C MET A 243 -8.35 4.54 5.34
N ASN A 244 -7.35 4.53 6.24
CA ASN A 244 -7.46 3.79 7.51
C ASN A 244 -8.40 4.46 8.52
N LEU A 245 -8.64 5.78 8.41
CA LEU A 245 -9.58 6.50 9.27
C LEU A 245 -11.00 6.53 8.71
N THR A 246 -11.17 6.25 7.42
CA THR A 246 -12.49 6.27 6.74
C THR A 246 -13.49 5.33 7.41
N GLY A 247 -13.06 4.14 7.82
CA GLY A 247 -13.97 3.19 8.50
C GLY A 247 -14.59 3.78 9.75
N TYR A 248 -13.79 4.48 10.57
CA TYR A 248 -14.28 5.14 11.77
C TYR A 248 -15.18 6.35 11.44
N VAL A 249 -14.79 7.18 10.47
CA VAL A 249 -15.60 8.34 10.04
C VAL A 249 -16.98 7.91 9.54
N VAL A 250 -17.06 6.88 8.72
CA VAL A 250 -18.31 6.38 8.13
C VAL A 250 -19.24 5.82 9.20
N VAL A 251 -18.71 5.10 10.18
CA VAL A 251 -19.53 4.41 11.19
C VAL A 251 -19.84 5.32 12.38
N ASP A 252 -18.82 5.95 12.98
CA ASP A 252 -19.00 6.71 14.23
C ASP A 252 -19.47 8.14 13.98
N HIS A 253 -19.02 8.80 12.90
CA HIS A 253 -19.36 10.19 12.61
C HIS A 253 -20.60 10.33 11.71
N HIS A 254 -20.70 9.53 10.64
CA HIS A 254 -21.85 9.55 9.73
C HIS A 254 -22.95 8.54 10.08
N HIS A 255 -22.77 7.73 11.12
CA HIS A 255 -23.74 6.74 11.61
C HIS A 255 -24.22 5.73 10.58
N HIS A 256 -23.37 5.39 9.60
CA HIS A 256 -23.64 4.32 8.64
C HIS A 256 -23.29 2.94 9.22
N ALA A 257 -23.91 1.89 8.69
CA ALA A 257 -23.59 0.53 9.06
C ALA A 257 -22.12 0.19 8.70
N GLN A 258 -21.45 -0.61 9.53
CA GLN A 258 -20.06 -1.04 9.29
C GLN A 258 -19.88 -1.71 7.91
N GLY A 259 -20.91 -2.43 7.44
CA GLY A 259 -20.91 -3.03 6.09
C GLY A 259 -20.71 -2.03 4.95
N SER A 260 -21.12 -0.76 5.13
CA SER A 260 -20.97 0.32 4.14
C SER A 260 -19.52 0.73 3.91
N VAL A 261 -18.61 0.43 4.84
CA VAL A 261 -17.17 0.74 4.71
C VAL A 261 -16.51 -0.08 3.60
N PHE A 262 -16.93 -1.33 3.41
CA PHE A 262 -16.30 -2.24 2.46
C PHE A 262 -16.42 -1.80 0.99
N PRO A 263 -17.59 -1.40 0.46
CA PRO A 263 -17.68 -0.87 -0.90
C PRO A 263 -16.89 0.44 -1.07
N ILE A 264 -16.76 1.28 -0.04
CA ILE A 264 -15.95 2.50 -0.06
C ILE A 264 -14.46 2.14 -0.21
N ILE A 265 -13.95 1.23 0.63
CA ILE A 265 -12.57 0.74 0.54
C ILE A 265 -12.33 0.02 -0.80
N GLY A 266 -13.29 -0.78 -1.27
CA GLY A 266 -13.23 -1.40 -2.58
C GLY A 266 -13.08 -0.40 -3.72
N ALA A 267 -13.88 0.67 -3.72
CA ALA A 267 -13.79 1.76 -4.68
C ALA A 267 -12.41 2.46 -4.61
N HIS A 268 -11.89 2.71 -3.41
CA HIS A 268 -10.55 3.27 -3.21
C HIS A 268 -9.47 2.41 -3.86
N VAL A 269 -9.47 1.10 -3.57
CA VAL A 269 -8.47 0.16 -4.13
C VAL A 269 -8.63 0.03 -5.64
N LEU A 270 -9.86 0.09 -6.18
CA LEU A 270 -10.07 0.19 -7.63
C LEU A 270 -9.42 1.44 -8.21
N GLY A 271 -9.57 2.60 -7.55
CA GLY A 271 -8.88 3.84 -7.95
C GLY A 271 -7.36 3.66 -8.01
N MET A 272 -6.78 2.94 -7.03
CA MET A 272 -5.34 2.67 -6.97
C MET A 272 -4.85 1.77 -8.12
N TYR A 273 -5.62 0.75 -8.54
CA TYR A 273 -5.07 -0.32 -9.38
C TYR A 273 -5.82 -0.58 -10.68
N ALA A 274 -7.08 -0.17 -10.84
CA ALA A 274 -7.85 -0.48 -12.04
C ALA A 274 -7.22 0.10 -13.33
N LEU A 275 -6.63 1.28 -13.23
CA LEU A 275 -6.01 1.97 -14.34
C LEU A 275 -4.48 1.78 -14.43
N VAL A 276 -3.88 0.91 -13.62
CA VAL A 276 -2.42 0.72 -13.53
C VAL A 276 -1.78 0.38 -14.90
N LEU A 277 -2.51 -0.33 -15.77
CA LEU A 277 -2.03 -0.69 -17.10
C LEU A 277 -2.04 0.50 -18.10
N VAL A 278 -2.79 1.56 -17.80
CA VAL A 278 -2.98 2.74 -18.65
C VAL A 278 -2.17 3.93 -18.13
N ILE A 279 -2.06 4.04 -16.81
CA ILE A 279 -1.39 5.16 -16.12
C ILE A 279 0.06 5.35 -16.60
N GLY A 280 0.81 4.28 -16.81
CA GLY A 280 2.18 4.39 -17.35
C GLY A 280 2.23 5.15 -18.68
N ARG A 281 1.33 4.81 -19.63
CA ARG A 281 1.26 5.51 -20.92
C ARG A 281 0.81 6.96 -20.78
N LEU A 282 -0.07 7.24 -19.84
CA LEU A 282 -0.50 8.62 -19.53
C LEU A 282 0.68 9.44 -19.02
N ILE A 283 1.44 8.91 -18.05
CA ILE A 283 2.65 9.56 -17.50
C ILE A 283 3.68 9.83 -18.59
N ASP A 284 3.90 8.86 -19.50
CA ASP A 284 4.82 9.04 -20.61
C ASP A 284 4.40 10.16 -21.57
N ARG A 285 3.07 10.39 -21.74
CA ARG A 285 2.53 11.44 -22.61
C ARG A 285 2.56 12.83 -21.99
N ILE A 286 2.14 12.96 -20.71
CA ILE A 286 2.01 14.27 -20.07
C ILE A 286 3.30 14.71 -19.34
N GLY A 287 4.24 13.78 -19.17
CA GLY A 287 5.46 13.99 -18.41
C GLY A 287 5.29 13.75 -16.90
N ARG A 288 6.41 13.45 -16.23
CA ARG A 288 6.42 13.03 -14.82
C ARG A 288 6.03 14.14 -13.87
N GLY A 289 6.52 15.37 -14.09
CA GLY A 289 6.19 16.52 -13.24
C GLY A 289 4.69 16.85 -13.22
N PRO A 290 4.04 17.06 -14.38
CA PRO A 290 2.58 17.24 -14.45
C PRO A 290 1.79 16.08 -13.86
N ALA A 291 2.23 14.84 -14.06
CA ALA A 291 1.56 13.66 -13.49
C ALA A 291 1.67 13.63 -11.94
N LEU A 292 2.86 13.93 -11.40
CA LEU A 292 3.08 14.10 -9.96
C LEU A 292 2.13 15.14 -9.36
N GLY A 293 2.17 16.37 -9.89
CA GLY A 293 1.36 17.48 -9.38
C GLY A 293 -0.13 17.25 -9.58
N GLY A 294 -0.54 16.73 -10.73
CA GLY A 294 -1.92 16.39 -11.05
C GLY A 294 -2.48 15.31 -10.11
N GLY A 295 -1.70 14.28 -9.81
CA GLY A 295 -2.08 13.24 -8.86
C GLY A 295 -2.33 13.80 -7.45
N LEU A 296 -1.42 14.65 -6.96
CA LEU A 296 -1.57 15.32 -5.65
C LEU A 296 -2.77 16.29 -5.65
N ALA A 297 -3.04 16.99 -6.75
CA ALA A 297 -4.21 17.86 -6.87
C ALA A 297 -5.53 17.08 -6.82
N VAL A 298 -5.60 15.93 -7.51
CA VAL A 298 -6.78 15.04 -7.43
C VAL A 298 -6.97 14.55 -5.99
N MET A 299 -5.90 14.16 -5.30
CA MET A 299 -5.97 13.77 -3.88
C MET A 299 -6.48 14.91 -3.01
N ALA A 300 -5.96 16.13 -3.18
CA ALA A 300 -6.37 17.29 -2.41
C ALA A 300 -7.86 17.62 -2.62
N VAL A 301 -8.33 17.59 -3.87
CA VAL A 301 -9.76 17.78 -4.19
C VAL A 301 -10.62 16.70 -3.56
N SER A 302 -10.19 15.44 -3.62
CA SER A 302 -10.89 14.33 -2.97
C SER A 302 -10.99 14.53 -1.46
N CYS A 303 -9.88 14.91 -0.80
CA CYS A 303 -9.85 15.11 0.65
C CYS A 303 -10.74 16.28 1.08
N ILE A 304 -10.63 17.44 0.42
CA ILE A 304 -11.44 18.60 0.83
C ILE A 304 -12.93 18.37 0.57
N ALA A 305 -13.29 17.67 -0.51
CA ALA A 305 -14.68 17.38 -0.83
C ALA A 305 -15.34 16.43 0.21
N LEU A 306 -14.57 15.61 0.93
CA LEU A 306 -15.09 14.78 2.01
C LEU A 306 -15.69 15.60 3.17
N THR A 307 -15.37 16.90 3.29
CA THR A 307 -15.95 17.75 4.34
C THR A 307 -17.45 18.05 4.16
N TRP A 308 -17.96 17.87 2.93
CA TRP A 308 -19.36 18.18 2.59
C TRP A 308 -20.20 16.97 2.19
N VAL A 309 -19.62 15.75 2.30
CA VAL A 309 -20.24 14.55 1.77
C VAL A 309 -20.43 13.52 2.87
N GLU A 310 -21.68 13.08 3.05
CA GLU A 310 -22.04 12.06 4.04
C GLU A 310 -22.54 10.75 3.38
N SER A 311 -23.02 10.81 2.14
CA SER A 311 -23.59 9.63 1.48
C SER A 311 -22.53 8.62 1.04
N VAL A 312 -22.74 7.35 1.32
CA VAL A 312 -21.83 6.24 1.00
C VAL A 312 -21.38 6.24 -0.47
N PRO A 313 -22.26 6.41 -1.48
CA PRO A 313 -21.83 6.42 -2.87
C PRO A 313 -20.87 7.57 -3.21
N LEU A 314 -21.13 8.78 -2.67
CA LEU A 314 -20.26 9.93 -2.94
C LEU A 314 -18.92 9.81 -2.21
N ILE A 315 -18.90 9.32 -0.96
CA ILE A 315 -17.66 8.98 -0.25
C ILE A 315 -16.87 7.97 -1.08
N ALA A 316 -17.51 6.93 -1.62
CA ALA A 316 -16.85 5.93 -2.46
C ALA A 316 -16.22 6.56 -3.73
N VAL A 317 -16.90 7.48 -4.39
CA VAL A 317 -16.38 8.22 -5.56
C VAL A 317 -15.16 9.07 -5.17
N LEU A 318 -15.23 9.78 -4.03
CA LEU A 318 -14.10 10.59 -3.56
C LEU A 318 -12.90 9.72 -3.15
N LEU A 319 -13.14 8.58 -2.51
CA LEU A 319 -12.09 7.64 -2.16
C LEU A 319 -11.50 6.96 -3.42
N PHE A 320 -12.30 6.69 -4.44
CA PHE A 320 -11.78 6.26 -5.76
C PHE A 320 -10.86 7.34 -6.34
N GLY A 321 -11.27 8.61 -6.30
CA GLY A 321 -10.45 9.75 -6.73
C GLY A 321 -9.14 9.85 -5.94
N LEU A 322 -9.18 9.67 -4.63
CA LEU A 322 -8.00 9.64 -3.76
C LEU A 322 -7.03 8.52 -4.20
N GLY A 323 -7.53 7.32 -4.46
CA GLY A 323 -6.74 6.18 -4.94
C GLY A 323 -6.12 6.44 -6.31
N LEU A 324 -6.89 7.03 -7.24
CA LEU A 324 -6.41 7.38 -8.58
C LEU A 324 -5.33 8.46 -8.53
N GLY A 325 -5.51 9.50 -7.72
CA GLY A 325 -4.52 10.55 -7.49
C GLY A 325 -3.23 10.01 -6.91
N TRP A 326 -3.34 9.09 -5.92
CA TRP A 326 -2.20 8.38 -5.37
C TRP A 326 -1.46 7.57 -6.44
N ASN A 327 -2.17 6.76 -7.25
CA ASN A 327 -1.54 5.98 -8.32
C ASN A 327 -0.75 6.88 -9.28
N LEU A 328 -1.37 7.97 -9.76
CA LEU A 328 -0.74 8.88 -10.70
C LEU A 328 0.51 9.55 -10.09
N SER A 329 0.43 10.05 -8.85
CA SER A 329 1.55 10.70 -8.16
C SER A 329 2.64 9.71 -7.78
N PHE A 330 2.29 8.61 -7.12
CA PHE A 330 3.25 7.64 -6.60
C PHE A 330 4.01 6.89 -7.70
N VAL A 331 3.33 6.49 -8.78
CA VAL A 331 3.97 5.83 -9.92
C VAL A 331 4.91 6.80 -10.64
N SER A 332 4.49 8.05 -10.84
CA SER A 332 5.35 9.09 -11.44
C SER A 332 6.59 9.38 -10.59
N ALA A 333 6.43 9.48 -9.26
CA ALA A 333 7.53 9.67 -8.33
C ALA A 333 8.53 8.50 -8.40
N THR A 334 8.04 7.27 -8.31
CA THR A 334 8.86 6.06 -8.39
C THR A 334 9.63 6.00 -9.70
N ALA A 335 8.99 6.35 -10.81
CA ALA A 335 9.64 6.39 -12.11
C ALA A 335 10.73 7.49 -12.16
N GLN A 336 10.45 8.70 -11.65
CA GLN A 336 11.43 9.78 -11.62
C GLN A 336 12.63 9.46 -10.72
N LEU A 337 12.42 8.81 -9.57
CA LEU A 337 13.49 8.34 -8.70
C LEU A 337 14.34 7.26 -9.39
N ALA A 338 13.70 6.36 -10.13
CA ALA A 338 14.40 5.33 -10.88
C ALA A 338 15.26 5.88 -12.01
N ASP A 339 14.81 6.96 -12.69
CA ASP A 339 15.58 7.62 -13.77
C ASP A 339 16.79 8.40 -13.25
N ALA A 340 16.68 8.96 -12.05
CA ALA A 340 17.76 9.73 -11.42
C ALA A 340 18.88 8.84 -10.82
N THR A 341 18.72 7.50 -10.89
CA THR A 341 19.61 6.53 -10.23
C THR A 341 20.13 5.48 -11.19
N SER A 342 21.40 5.09 -11.00
CA SER A 342 21.97 3.91 -11.63
C SER A 342 21.32 2.62 -11.07
N PRO A 343 21.40 1.47 -11.75
CA PRO A 343 20.88 0.21 -11.26
C PRO A 343 21.40 -0.17 -9.85
N ALA A 344 22.67 0.16 -9.54
CA ALA A 344 23.29 -0.12 -8.25
C ALA A 344 22.78 0.79 -7.11
N GLU A 345 22.29 1.99 -7.42
CA GLU A 345 21.80 2.98 -6.46
C GLU A 345 20.30 2.89 -6.21
N ARG A 346 19.56 2.38 -7.20
CA ARG A 346 18.09 2.40 -7.24
C ARG A 346 17.46 1.74 -6.02
N GLY A 347 17.96 0.57 -5.61
CA GLY A 347 17.48 -0.13 -4.43
C GLY A 347 17.66 0.67 -3.14
N LYS A 348 18.77 1.40 -3.00
CA LYS A 348 19.04 2.24 -1.83
C LYS A 348 18.07 3.42 -1.75
N LEU A 349 17.85 4.13 -2.87
CA LEU A 349 16.99 5.31 -2.90
C LEU A 349 15.52 4.94 -2.74
N LEU A 350 15.04 3.94 -3.47
CA LEU A 350 13.64 3.50 -3.37
C LEU A 350 13.35 2.89 -1.98
N GLY A 351 14.29 2.13 -1.41
CA GLY A 351 14.16 1.60 -0.05
C GLY A 351 14.10 2.71 1.01
N LEU A 352 14.92 3.76 0.88
CA LEU A 352 14.83 4.93 1.75
C LEU A 352 13.49 5.64 1.60
N ASN A 353 13.05 5.87 0.36
CA ASN A 353 11.76 6.49 0.08
C ASN A 353 10.59 5.71 0.69
N ASP A 354 10.55 4.40 0.52
CA ASP A 354 9.49 3.54 1.04
C ASP A 354 9.51 3.49 2.58
N LEU A 355 10.69 3.47 3.20
CA LEU A 355 10.83 3.54 4.66
C LEU A 355 10.30 4.88 5.21
N VAL A 356 10.74 5.99 4.63
CA VAL A 356 10.31 7.33 5.09
C VAL A 356 8.82 7.53 4.82
N ALA A 357 8.32 7.12 3.66
CA ALA A 357 6.90 7.17 3.34
C ALA A 357 6.06 6.34 4.32
N GLY A 358 6.50 5.12 4.64
CA GLY A 358 5.82 4.24 5.61
C GLY A 358 5.79 4.82 7.02
N LEU A 359 6.91 5.35 7.53
CA LEU A 359 6.97 5.99 8.83
C LEU A 359 6.16 7.29 8.89
N THR A 360 6.20 8.09 7.81
CA THR A 360 5.34 9.27 7.67
C THR A 360 3.86 8.87 7.66
N GLY A 361 3.50 7.83 6.93
CA GLY A 361 2.14 7.29 6.93
C GLY A 361 1.68 6.84 8.33
N ALA A 362 2.55 6.15 9.09
CA ALA A 362 2.27 5.77 10.47
C ALA A 362 2.04 7.00 11.37
N SER A 363 2.91 8.01 11.26
CA SER A 363 2.79 9.26 12.02
C SER A 363 1.50 10.02 11.66
N LEU A 364 1.17 10.11 10.36
CA LEU A 364 -0.04 10.78 9.90
C LEU A 364 -1.31 10.01 10.26
N ALA A 365 -1.27 8.67 10.32
CA ALA A 365 -2.40 7.88 10.81
C ALA A 365 -2.67 8.18 12.29
N LEU A 366 -1.62 8.25 13.12
CA LEU A 366 -1.76 8.59 14.54
C LEU A 366 -2.22 10.03 14.73
N LEU A 367 -1.53 11.00 14.12
CA LEU A 367 -1.87 12.42 14.24
C LEU A 367 -3.23 12.73 13.63
N GLY A 368 -3.58 12.08 12.51
CA GLY A 368 -4.89 12.18 11.88
C GLY A 368 -6.00 11.64 12.78
N GLY A 369 -5.73 10.54 13.48
CA GLY A 369 -6.66 10.00 14.48
C GLY A 369 -6.90 10.96 15.65
N ILE A 370 -5.85 11.58 16.18
CA ILE A 370 -5.96 12.61 17.22
C ILE A 370 -6.70 13.84 16.70
N ALA A 371 -6.37 14.30 15.48
CA ALA A 371 -7.06 15.43 14.87
C ALA A 371 -8.55 15.14 14.65
N LEU A 372 -8.89 13.92 14.24
CA LEU A 372 -10.27 13.49 14.06
C LEU A 372 -11.05 13.51 15.37
N ASP A 373 -10.47 13.00 16.46
CA ASP A 373 -11.10 12.95 17.77
C ASP A 373 -11.29 14.35 18.41
N VAL A 374 -10.26 15.21 18.31
CA VAL A 374 -10.23 16.52 18.99
C VAL A 374 -10.85 17.64 18.14
N LEU A 375 -10.62 17.62 16.84
CA LEU A 375 -10.95 18.70 15.89
C LEU A 375 -12.01 18.30 14.85
N GLY A 376 -12.35 17.01 14.77
CA GLY A 376 -13.37 16.47 13.88
C GLY A 376 -12.88 16.22 12.45
N VAL A 377 -13.82 15.71 11.62
CA VAL A 377 -13.58 15.29 10.23
C VAL A 377 -13.06 16.43 9.33
N THR A 378 -13.58 17.64 9.53
CA THR A 378 -13.18 18.81 8.74
C THR A 378 -11.69 19.13 8.92
N ALA A 379 -11.16 19.06 10.14
CA ALA A 379 -9.75 19.29 10.40
C ALA A 379 -8.86 18.21 9.77
N LEU A 380 -9.28 16.94 9.83
CA LEU A 380 -8.59 15.83 9.14
C LEU A 380 -8.55 16.06 7.64
N ALA A 381 -9.68 16.41 7.01
CA ALA A 381 -9.77 16.63 5.57
C ALA A 381 -8.94 17.86 5.12
N ILE A 382 -8.98 18.97 5.86
CA ILE A 382 -8.15 20.15 5.60
C ILE A 382 -6.65 19.79 5.74
N GLY A 383 -6.28 19.11 6.81
CA GLY A 383 -4.89 18.68 7.04
C GLY A 383 -4.37 17.79 5.91
N ALA A 384 -5.15 16.79 5.48
CA ALA A 384 -4.83 15.94 4.34
C ALA A 384 -4.71 16.73 3.03
N THR A 385 -5.61 17.69 2.80
CA THR A 385 -5.59 18.58 1.64
C THR A 385 -4.31 19.43 1.61
N LEU A 386 -3.94 20.05 2.73
CA LEU A 386 -2.73 20.87 2.83
C LEU A 386 -1.46 20.04 2.62
N LEU A 387 -1.42 18.82 3.17
CA LEU A 387 -0.30 17.89 2.98
C LEU A 387 -0.15 17.43 1.53
N ALA A 388 -1.25 17.30 0.78
CA ALA A 388 -1.19 17.00 -0.65
C ALA A 388 -0.84 18.23 -1.49
N LEU A 389 -1.39 19.41 -1.16
CA LEU A 389 -1.17 20.64 -1.92
C LEU A 389 0.23 21.23 -1.75
N ALA A 390 0.83 21.13 -0.57
CA ALA A 390 2.15 21.75 -0.33
C ALA A 390 3.22 21.22 -1.29
N PRO A 391 3.42 19.91 -1.49
CA PRO A 391 4.33 19.40 -2.52
C PRO A 391 3.85 19.71 -3.94
N ALA A 392 2.55 19.72 -4.22
CA ALA A 392 2.01 20.04 -5.55
C ALA A 392 2.37 21.50 -5.96
N ILE A 393 2.19 22.45 -5.04
CA ILE A 393 2.56 23.86 -5.25
C ILE A 393 4.07 24.01 -5.39
N PHE A 394 4.84 23.31 -4.57
CA PHE A 394 6.30 23.31 -4.67
C PHE A 394 6.76 22.80 -6.05
N LEU A 395 6.21 21.69 -6.52
CA LEU A 395 6.48 21.14 -7.86
C LEU A 395 6.10 22.10 -8.98
N ALA A 396 4.97 22.79 -8.88
CA ALA A 396 4.51 23.74 -9.88
C ALA A 396 5.44 24.97 -9.99
N ARG A 397 6.15 25.32 -8.91
CA ARG A 397 7.12 26.43 -8.89
C ARG A 397 8.51 26.03 -9.42
N LEU A 398 8.82 24.73 -9.45
CA LEU A 398 10.05 24.25 -10.07
C LEU A 398 9.89 24.36 -11.60
N ARG A 399 10.68 25.24 -12.25
CA ARG A 399 10.70 25.31 -13.71
C ARG A 399 11.03 23.91 -14.27
N PRO A 400 10.31 23.43 -15.29
CA PRO A 400 10.71 22.20 -15.95
C PRO A 400 12.15 22.35 -16.45
N ALA A 401 13.02 21.41 -16.12
CA ALA A 401 14.34 21.34 -16.72
C ALA A 401 14.15 21.28 -18.25
N PRO A 402 14.94 22.05 -19.05
CA PRO A 402 14.83 21.98 -20.49
C PRO A 402 15.01 20.52 -20.90
N GLN A 403 14.00 19.97 -21.58
CA GLN A 403 14.12 18.67 -22.20
C GLN A 403 15.28 18.78 -23.19
N ALA A 404 16.34 18.00 -22.98
CA ALA A 404 17.38 17.85 -23.96
C ALA A 404 16.69 17.34 -25.24
N ALA A 405 16.66 18.20 -26.25
CA ALA A 405 16.19 17.83 -27.58
C ALA A 405 17.13 16.73 -28.07
N GLY A 406 16.60 15.49 -28.14
CA GLY A 406 17.22 14.34 -28.74
C GLY A 406 16.60 14.05 -30.08
#